data_97f170b7234de044e08180ce927edcf3
#
_entry.id   97f170b7234de044e08180ce927edcf3
#
_cell.length_a   1.000
_cell.length_b   1.000
_cell.length_c   1.000
_cell.angle_alpha   90.00
_cell.angle_beta   90.00
_cell.angle_gamma   90.00
#
_symmetry.space_group_name_H-M   'P 1'
#
loop_
_entity.id
_entity.type
_entity.pdbx_description
1 polymer ?
#
loop_
_entity_poly.entity_id
_entity_poly.type
_entity_poly.pdbx_seq_one_letter_code
_entity_poly.pdbx_strand_id
1 'polypeptide(L)'
;MNENNSNDLQTIITQVIEEMKSEQGDKFDPNKINLAEMGRRTGLTRAQLRRIKANGFLVVPHALTGRKAVSTIISGYTGVIDDLLKKNVSNSEVILERIQEQGYTGSLTTVKRYISEHKDLIPPKRQAVAPQGNRGRRYTSDAGESYQMDWGFVNVDTDNNTSYKVACFAMICHHCGERYIEFFPNAKQENLFIGMIHAFKRMGVPDHVLTDNMKSVVLYRDSEGHPVWNHDYEAFMNTISFETKLCRPRHPFTKGAVERLVRFVKENFLAGRVFGTITDLNYEAWKWCDNQNHRYHKAVDCIPHKRHSVSCMKNASLLKDTFDVKKYLCPIRCISFDGFVTYEGRRFGIPYSYVKHLCRVQRENFTLYVYDLELRKILITHDVTWSRKDSFCRNQFVDEQPEEKPSVPIKISISQKTETPKKSAFAKFAFGGDRNE
;
A
#
# COMPACT_ATOMS: atom_id res chain seq x y z
N MET A 1 -20.20 -33.72 10.75
CA MET A 1 -21.38 -34.26 10.05
C MET A 1 -22.49 -33.29 10.28
N ASN A 2 -22.99 -32.66 9.24
CA ASN A 2 -24.11 -31.72 9.33
C ASN A 2 -25.39 -32.48 9.68
N GLU A 3 -26.36 -31.83 10.30
CA GLU A 3 -27.64 -32.44 10.67
C GLU A 3 -28.36 -33.13 9.49
N ASN A 4 -28.25 -32.59 8.28
CA ASN A 4 -28.75 -33.23 7.06
C ASN A 4 -28.14 -34.59 6.80
N ASN A 5 -26.84 -34.78 7.06
CA ASN A 5 -26.16 -36.09 6.87
C ASN A 5 -26.57 -37.14 7.91
N SER A 6 -27.03 -36.71 9.08
CA SER A 6 -27.51 -37.64 10.13
C SER A 6 -28.90 -38.12 9.84
N ASN A 7 -29.79 -37.28 9.28
CA ASN A 7 -31.13 -37.65 8.89
C ASN A 7 -31.13 -38.59 7.68
N ASP A 8 -30.31 -38.33 6.66
CA ASP A 8 -30.13 -39.20 5.50
C ASP A 8 -29.64 -40.59 5.93
N LEU A 9 -28.66 -40.63 6.87
CA LEU A 9 -28.09 -41.84 7.36
C LEU A 9 -29.13 -42.65 8.20
N GLN A 10 -29.97 -42.00 8.99
CA GLN A 10 -31.03 -42.64 9.74
C GLN A 10 -32.04 -43.28 8.80
N THR A 11 -32.42 -42.59 7.72
CA THR A 11 -33.35 -43.09 6.69
C THR A 11 -32.80 -44.38 6.06
N ILE A 12 -31.52 -44.35 5.64
CA ILE A 12 -30.85 -45.53 5.04
C ILE A 12 -30.86 -46.70 6.00
N ILE A 13 -30.53 -46.49 7.29
CA ILE A 13 -30.49 -47.55 8.31
C ILE A 13 -31.89 -48.11 8.52
N THR A 14 -32.90 -47.28 8.63
CA THR A 14 -34.29 -47.72 8.82
C THR A 14 -34.75 -48.55 7.63
N GLN A 15 -34.50 -48.11 6.41
CA GLN A 15 -34.85 -48.83 5.20
C GLN A 15 -34.18 -50.21 5.14
N VAL A 16 -32.86 -50.29 5.40
CA VAL A 16 -32.17 -51.59 5.38
C VAL A 16 -32.65 -52.55 6.45
N ILE A 17 -33.07 -52.02 7.62
CA ILE A 17 -33.68 -52.86 8.68
C ILE A 17 -35.05 -53.41 8.23
N GLU A 18 -35.86 -52.58 7.58
CA GLU A 18 -37.15 -53.01 7.04
C GLU A 18 -37.02 -54.07 5.93
N GLU A 19 -36.07 -53.90 5.03
CA GLU A 19 -35.70 -54.87 4.02
C GLU A 19 -35.30 -56.20 4.64
N MET A 20 -34.41 -56.21 5.63
CA MET A 20 -33.96 -57.42 6.34
C MET A 20 -35.06 -58.05 7.14
N LYS A 21 -36.01 -57.28 7.68
CA LYS A 21 -37.19 -57.75 8.36
C LYS A 21 -38.14 -58.43 7.37
N SER A 22 -38.36 -57.83 6.21
CA SER A 22 -39.19 -58.42 5.14
C SER A 22 -38.60 -59.75 4.61
N GLU A 23 -37.28 -59.85 4.47
CA GLU A 23 -36.62 -61.07 4.00
C GLU A 23 -36.65 -62.21 5.00
N GLN A 24 -36.63 -61.92 6.31
CA GLN A 24 -36.59 -62.97 7.38
C GLN A 24 -37.94 -63.29 7.99
N GLY A 25 -38.98 -62.50 7.73
CA GLY A 25 -40.32 -62.72 8.24
C GLY A 25 -40.39 -62.88 9.75
N ASP A 26 -41.12 -63.89 10.25
CA ASP A 26 -41.29 -64.15 11.68
C ASP A 26 -40.01 -64.55 12.44
N LYS A 27 -38.91 -64.83 11.73
CA LYS A 27 -37.60 -65.15 12.32
C LYS A 27 -36.69 -63.93 12.57
N PHE A 28 -37.14 -62.73 12.26
CA PHE A 28 -36.37 -61.51 12.43
C PHE A 28 -36.22 -61.15 13.91
N ASP A 29 -34.98 -61.09 14.37
CA ASP A 29 -34.63 -60.64 15.71
C ASP A 29 -33.67 -59.45 15.61
N PRO A 30 -34.08 -58.22 16.02
CA PRO A 30 -33.22 -57.04 15.96
C PRO A 30 -31.87 -57.21 16.69
N ASN A 31 -31.86 -58.04 17.74
CA ASN A 31 -30.63 -58.28 18.50
C ASN A 31 -29.64 -59.21 17.78
N LYS A 32 -30.10 -59.99 16.81
CA LYS A 32 -29.32 -60.97 16.04
C LYS A 32 -29.00 -60.50 14.62
N ILE A 33 -29.26 -59.25 14.28
CA ILE A 33 -28.96 -58.65 12.96
C ILE A 33 -27.47 -58.88 12.61
N ASN A 34 -27.24 -59.41 11.39
CA ASN A 34 -25.92 -59.60 10.83
C ASN A 34 -25.31 -58.26 10.41
N LEU A 35 -24.41 -57.72 11.27
CA LEU A 35 -23.75 -56.40 11.02
C LEU A 35 -22.82 -56.43 9.79
N ALA A 36 -22.36 -57.60 9.34
CA ALA A 36 -21.54 -57.67 8.11
C ALA A 36 -22.43 -57.46 6.87
N GLU A 37 -23.62 -58.06 6.85
CA GLU A 37 -24.62 -57.85 5.79
C GLU A 37 -25.14 -56.44 5.77
N MET A 38 -25.50 -55.91 6.94
CA MET A 38 -25.91 -54.51 7.08
C MET A 38 -24.82 -53.52 6.59
N GLY A 39 -23.55 -53.86 6.85
CA GLY A 39 -22.43 -53.06 6.36
C GLY A 39 -22.29 -53.05 4.84
N ARG A 40 -22.57 -54.20 4.18
CA ARG A 40 -22.57 -54.26 2.70
C ARG A 40 -23.69 -53.39 2.09
N ARG A 41 -24.87 -53.36 2.72
CA ARG A 41 -26.04 -52.61 2.22
C ARG A 41 -25.97 -51.12 2.53
N THR A 42 -25.42 -50.75 3.68
CA THR A 42 -25.33 -49.32 4.11
C THR A 42 -24.01 -48.63 3.76
N GLY A 43 -22.97 -49.36 3.38
CA GLY A 43 -21.61 -48.86 3.20
C GLY A 43 -20.91 -48.46 4.51
N LEU A 44 -21.49 -48.72 5.68
CA LEU A 44 -20.94 -48.38 6.98
C LEU A 44 -19.97 -49.44 7.50
N THR A 45 -18.96 -48.94 8.23
CA THR A 45 -17.99 -49.85 8.88
C THR A 45 -18.65 -50.61 10.04
N ARG A 46 -18.11 -51.84 10.33
CA ARG A 46 -18.61 -52.66 11.43
C ARG A 46 -18.54 -51.93 12.79
N ALA A 47 -17.58 -51.07 12.99
CA ALA A 47 -17.45 -50.27 14.22
C ALA A 47 -18.57 -49.23 14.35
N GLN A 48 -18.93 -48.54 13.25
CA GLN A 48 -20.07 -47.62 13.21
C GLN A 48 -21.39 -48.35 13.50
N LEU A 49 -21.62 -49.46 12.84
CA LEU A 49 -22.83 -50.27 13.03
C LEU A 49 -22.98 -50.84 14.45
N ARG A 50 -21.88 -51.26 15.10
CA ARG A 50 -21.90 -51.66 16.52
C ARG A 50 -22.38 -50.53 17.42
N ARG A 51 -21.90 -49.30 17.17
CA ARG A 51 -22.31 -48.12 17.95
C ARG A 51 -23.75 -47.76 17.70
N ILE A 52 -24.23 -47.83 16.47
CA ILE A 52 -25.64 -47.56 16.09
C ILE A 52 -26.55 -48.63 16.70
N LYS A 53 -26.16 -49.91 16.65
CA LYS A 53 -26.89 -51.02 17.27
C LYS A 53 -27.00 -50.87 18.79
N ALA A 54 -25.91 -50.43 19.46
CA ALA A 54 -25.90 -50.19 20.91
C ALA A 54 -26.88 -49.06 21.30
N ASN A 55 -27.20 -48.14 20.38
CA ASN A 55 -28.18 -47.06 20.55
C ASN A 55 -29.56 -47.41 19.97
N GLY A 56 -29.91 -48.70 19.86
CA GLY A 56 -31.19 -49.13 19.34
C GLY A 56 -31.45 -48.76 17.88
N PHE A 57 -30.39 -48.75 17.06
CA PHE A 57 -30.40 -48.34 15.65
C PHE A 57 -30.74 -46.86 15.40
N LEU A 58 -30.60 -46.04 16.45
CA LEU A 58 -30.73 -44.58 16.30
C LEU A 58 -29.34 -43.99 16.00
N VAL A 59 -29.30 -43.12 14.97
CA VAL A 59 -28.11 -42.34 14.62
C VAL A 59 -28.03 -41.14 15.54
N VAL A 60 -27.27 -41.27 16.61
CA VAL A 60 -27.00 -40.17 17.54
C VAL A 60 -25.79 -39.38 17.06
N PRO A 61 -25.89 -38.06 16.84
CA PRO A 61 -24.76 -37.22 16.53
C PRO A 61 -23.66 -37.38 17.60
N HIS A 62 -22.40 -37.29 17.19
CA HIS A 62 -21.30 -37.34 18.16
C HIS A 62 -21.47 -36.21 19.18
N ALA A 63 -21.28 -36.48 20.47
CA ALA A 63 -21.48 -35.53 21.58
C ALA A 63 -20.66 -34.21 21.42
N LEU A 64 -19.63 -34.24 20.59
CA LEU A 64 -18.82 -33.06 20.26
C LEU A 64 -19.28 -32.36 18.96
N THR A 65 -20.32 -32.89 18.28
CA THR A 65 -20.85 -32.25 17.06
C THR A 65 -21.49 -30.92 17.44
N GLY A 66 -21.07 -29.82 16.76
CA GLY A 66 -21.54 -28.47 17.06
C GLY A 66 -20.86 -27.76 18.24
N ARG A 67 -20.00 -28.46 19.01
CA ARG A 67 -19.28 -27.83 20.11
C ARG A 67 -18.22 -26.86 19.57
N LYS A 68 -18.39 -25.58 19.84
CA LYS A 68 -17.40 -24.56 19.52
C LYS A 68 -16.32 -24.54 20.61
N ALA A 69 -15.06 -24.45 20.23
CA ALA A 69 -13.97 -24.23 21.19
C ALA A 69 -14.18 -22.88 21.89
N VAL A 70 -13.98 -22.83 23.19
CA VAL A 70 -14.13 -21.61 24.01
C VAL A 70 -13.08 -20.57 23.62
N SER A 71 -11.90 -21.00 23.25
CA SER A 71 -10.81 -20.14 22.79
C SER A 71 -10.12 -20.77 21.60
N THR A 72 -9.76 -19.96 20.62
CA THR A 72 -9.03 -20.36 19.42
C THR A 72 -7.86 -19.41 19.23
N ILE A 73 -6.89 -19.76 18.41
CA ILE A 73 -5.70 -18.93 18.12
C ILE A 73 -6.06 -17.49 17.64
N ILE A 74 -7.27 -17.31 17.06
CA ILE A 74 -7.74 -16.01 16.56
C ILE A 74 -8.43 -15.18 17.66
N SER A 75 -8.82 -15.78 18.80
CA SER A 75 -9.67 -15.12 19.81
C SER A 75 -9.05 -13.84 20.40
N GLY A 76 -7.72 -13.76 20.50
CA GLY A 76 -7.02 -12.56 20.96
C GLY A 76 -6.96 -11.42 19.94
N TYR A 77 -7.34 -11.67 18.69
CA TYR A 77 -7.20 -10.72 17.58
C TYR A 77 -8.54 -10.30 16.96
N THR A 78 -9.65 -10.83 17.49
CA THR A 78 -11.00 -10.57 16.96
C THR A 78 -11.37 -9.11 16.96
N GLY A 79 -11.05 -8.37 18.03
CA GLY A 79 -11.32 -6.93 18.11
C GLY A 79 -10.62 -6.14 17.01
N VAL A 80 -9.36 -6.45 16.72
CA VAL A 80 -8.59 -5.81 15.63
C VAL A 80 -9.19 -6.14 14.27
N ILE A 81 -9.59 -7.39 14.05
CA ILE A 81 -10.23 -7.82 12.80
C ILE A 81 -11.57 -7.12 12.61
N ASP A 82 -12.40 -7.04 13.65
CA ASP A 82 -13.71 -6.39 13.61
C ASP A 82 -13.59 -4.89 13.28
N ASP A 83 -12.61 -4.20 13.88
CA ASP A 83 -12.35 -2.79 13.59
C ASP A 83 -11.87 -2.58 12.15
N LEU A 84 -11.05 -3.49 11.61
CA LEU A 84 -10.65 -3.47 10.21
C LEU A 84 -11.85 -3.70 9.27
N LEU A 85 -12.73 -4.65 9.58
CA LEU A 85 -13.95 -4.93 8.81
C LEU A 85 -14.89 -3.72 8.80
N LYS A 86 -15.12 -3.06 9.93
CA LYS A 86 -15.90 -1.81 10.04
C LYS A 86 -15.32 -0.68 9.19
N LYS A 87 -13.99 -0.61 9.06
CA LYS A 87 -13.28 0.31 8.16
C LYS A 87 -13.27 -0.14 6.69
N ASN A 88 -14.08 -1.14 6.33
CA ASN A 88 -14.15 -1.73 4.98
C ASN A 88 -12.86 -2.42 4.49
N VAL A 89 -11.97 -2.80 5.40
CA VAL A 89 -10.78 -3.61 5.09
C VAL A 89 -11.20 -5.08 5.16
N SER A 90 -11.60 -5.66 4.03
CA SER A 90 -12.10 -7.05 3.96
C SER A 90 -11.13 -8.03 3.26
N ASN A 91 -9.96 -7.54 2.82
CA ASN A 91 -8.94 -8.39 2.22
C ASN A 91 -8.26 -9.24 3.30
N SER A 92 -8.47 -10.56 3.23
CA SER A 92 -7.96 -11.50 4.23
C SER A 92 -6.42 -11.54 4.34
N GLU A 93 -5.70 -11.25 3.26
CA GLU A 93 -4.23 -11.19 3.30
C GLU A 93 -3.77 -9.93 4.04
N VAL A 94 -4.41 -8.79 3.79
CA VAL A 94 -4.13 -7.53 4.50
C VAL A 94 -4.43 -7.70 6.00
N ILE A 95 -5.59 -8.28 6.34
CA ILE A 95 -5.96 -8.52 7.74
C ILE A 95 -4.94 -9.46 8.40
N LEU A 96 -4.54 -10.54 7.71
CA LEU A 96 -3.52 -11.46 8.22
C LEU A 96 -2.20 -10.72 8.51
N GLU A 97 -1.70 -9.91 7.57
CA GLU A 97 -0.48 -9.12 7.76
C GLU A 97 -0.59 -8.21 9.00
N ARG A 98 -1.73 -7.52 9.19
CA ARG A 98 -1.93 -6.62 10.34
C ARG A 98 -1.94 -7.33 11.69
N ILE A 99 -2.57 -8.49 11.78
CA ILE A 99 -2.58 -9.27 13.03
C ILE A 99 -1.26 -10.02 13.25
N GLN A 100 -0.52 -10.38 12.19
CA GLN A 100 0.83 -10.95 12.30
C GLN A 100 1.83 -9.92 12.86
N GLU A 101 1.71 -8.64 12.50
CA GLU A 101 2.47 -7.54 13.09
C GLU A 101 2.25 -7.45 14.62
N GLN A 102 1.12 -7.99 15.12
CA GLN A 102 0.76 -8.08 16.55
C GLN A 102 1.04 -9.45 17.18
N GLY A 103 1.70 -10.36 16.44
CA GLY A 103 2.11 -11.67 16.95
C GLY A 103 1.19 -12.85 16.61
N TYR A 104 0.22 -12.69 15.70
CA TYR A 104 -0.61 -13.81 15.25
C TYR A 104 0.20 -14.82 14.44
N THR A 105 0.14 -16.10 14.82
CA THR A 105 0.88 -17.19 14.14
C THR A 105 -0.03 -18.17 13.40
N GLY A 106 -1.33 -17.90 13.37
CA GLY A 106 -2.30 -18.80 12.74
C GLY A 106 -2.37 -18.65 11.21
N SER A 107 -3.20 -19.48 10.59
CA SER A 107 -3.30 -19.56 9.13
C SER A 107 -4.26 -18.54 8.52
N LEU A 108 -4.02 -18.22 7.24
CA LEU A 108 -4.93 -17.41 6.40
C LEU A 108 -6.33 -18.03 6.32
N THR A 109 -6.45 -19.36 6.33
CA THR A 109 -7.74 -20.05 6.28
C THR A 109 -8.61 -19.73 7.50
N THR A 110 -8.00 -19.63 8.68
CA THR A 110 -8.69 -19.24 9.92
C THR A 110 -9.22 -17.81 9.82
N VAL A 111 -8.41 -16.87 9.29
CA VAL A 111 -8.81 -15.50 9.06
C VAL A 111 -9.96 -15.40 8.03
N LYS A 112 -9.85 -16.11 6.90
CA LYS A 112 -10.92 -16.17 5.89
C LYS A 112 -12.24 -16.66 6.46
N ARG A 113 -12.20 -17.70 7.30
CA ARG A 113 -13.39 -18.23 7.96
C ARG A 113 -14.02 -17.19 8.88
N TYR A 114 -13.21 -16.54 9.72
CA TYR A 114 -13.69 -15.49 10.61
C TYR A 114 -14.35 -14.34 9.85
N ILE A 115 -13.71 -13.82 8.80
CA ILE A 115 -14.28 -12.78 7.94
C ILE A 115 -15.61 -13.22 7.31
N SER A 116 -15.69 -14.50 6.88
CA SER A 116 -16.92 -15.03 6.28
C SER A 116 -18.09 -15.11 7.28
N GLU A 117 -17.80 -15.37 8.55
CA GLU A 117 -18.79 -15.44 9.63
C GLU A 117 -19.23 -14.04 10.11
N HIS A 118 -18.42 -12.97 9.86
CA HIS A 118 -18.66 -11.59 10.33
C HIS A 118 -18.80 -10.60 9.16
N LYS A 119 -19.42 -11.01 8.06
CA LYS A 119 -19.65 -10.14 6.88
C LYS A 119 -20.60 -8.98 7.17
N ASP A 120 -21.44 -9.09 8.16
CA ASP A 120 -22.36 -8.08 8.65
C ASP A 120 -21.63 -6.82 9.16
N LEU A 121 -20.39 -6.95 9.61
CA LEU A 121 -19.55 -5.82 10.03
C LEU A 121 -19.03 -4.99 8.86
N ILE A 122 -19.07 -5.52 7.62
CA ILE A 122 -18.53 -4.84 6.44
C ILE A 122 -19.58 -3.86 5.90
N PRO A 123 -19.25 -2.55 5.79
CA PRO A 123 -20.16 -1.58 5.19
C PRO A 123 -20.56 -1.98 3.76
N PRO A 124 -21.82 -1.74 3.34
CA PRO A 124 -22.28 -2.09 2.00
C PRO A 124 -21.45 -1.36 0.94
N LYS A 125 -20.98 -2.10 -0.05
CA LYS A 125 -20.25 -1.53 -1.19
C LYS A 125 -21.18 -0.63 -2.00
N ARG A 126 -20.70 0.53 -2.47
CA ARG A 126 -21.38 1.31 -3.49
C ARG A 126 -21.65 0.41 -4.70
N GLN A 127 -22.87 0.46 -5.23
CA GLN A 127 -23.20 -0.29 -6.44
C GLN A 127 -22.22 0.07 -7.56
N ALA A 128 -21.49 -0.93 -8.04
CA ALA A 128 -20.64 -0.76 -9.22
C ALA A 128 -21.58 -0.64 -10.42
N VAL A 129 -21.50 0.48 -11.13
CA VAL A 129 -22.14 0.60 -12.44
C VAL A 129 -21.51 -0.45 -13.35
N ALA A 130 -22.30 -1.33 -13.94
CA ALA A 130 -21.82 -2.33 -14.86
C ALA A 130 -21.03 -1.65 -15.99
N PRO A 131 -19.79 -2.12 -16.31
CA PRO A 131 -19.01 -1.51 -17.37
C PRO A 131 -19.78 -1.70 -18.68
N GLN A 132 -20.12 -0.59 -19.35
CA GLN A 132 -20.65 -0.63 -20.69
C GLN A 132 -19.60 -1.31 -21.60
N GLY A 133 -20.04 -2.34 -22.32
CA GLY A 133 -19.19 -3.30 -22.98
C GLY A 133 -18.41 -2.78 -24.17
N ASN A 134 -17.38 -1.99 -23.94
CA ASN A 134 -16.34 -1.71 -24.93
C ASN A 134 -15.27 -2.80 -24.83
N ARG A 135 -15.27 -3.71 -25.79
CA ARG A 135 -14.25 -4.76 -25.95
C ARG A 135 -12.98 -4.16 -26.57
N GLY A 136 -12.29 -3.26 -25.83
CA GLY A 136 -11.01 -2.69 -26.25
C GLY A 136 -9.88 -3.72 -26.12
N ARG A 137 -8.97 -3.73 -27.12
CA ARG A 137 -7.74 -4.52 -27.02
C ARG A 137 -6.86 -3.97 -25.90
N ARG A 138 -6.33 -4.84 -25.06
CA ARG A 138 -5.39 -4.43 -24.02
C ARG A 138 -4.12 -3.88 -24.66
N TYR A 139 -3.66 -2.74 -24.15
CA TYR A 139 -2.36 -2.19 -24.52
C TYR A 139 -1.26 -3.18 -24.12
N THR A 140 -0.30 -3.41 -24.99
CA THR A 140 0.91 -4.20 -24.73
C THR A 140 2.12 -3.32 -25.04
N SER A 141 3.23 -3.53 -24.38
CA SER A 141 4.50 -2.84 -24.63
C SER A 141 5.66 -3.82 -24.56
N ASP A 142 6.71 -3.49 -25.26
CA ASP A 142 7.96 -4.23 -25.21
C ASP A 142 8.73 -3.96 -23.90
N ALA A 143 9.78 -4.77 -23.67
CA ALA A 143 10.57 -4.66 -22.45
C ALA A 143 11.34 -3.32 -22.42
N GLY A 144 11.14 -2.53 -21.38
CA GLY A 144 11.77 -1.22 -21.19
C GLY A 144 11.13 -0.08 -21.98
N GLU A 145 10.19 -0.36 -22.90
CA GLU A 145 9.59 0.62 -23.80
C GLU A 145 8.71 1.63 -23.05
N SER A 146 7.79 1.16 -22.19
CA SER A 146 6.72 2.03 -21.68
C SER A 146 6.48 1.89 -20.19
N TYR A 147 6.48 3.02 -19.48
CA TYR A 147 5.99 3.11 -18.12
C TYR A 147 4.70 3.94 -18.08
N GLN A 148 3.79 3.57 -17.19
CA GLN A 148 2.57 4.34 -16.93
C GLN A 148 2.74 5.10 -15.62
N MET A 149 2.35 6.37 -15.59
CA MET A 149 2.45 7.26 -14.43
C MET A 149 1.11 7.90 -14.12
N ASP A 150 0.81 8.03 -12.82
CA ASP A 150 -0.39 8.70 -12.33
C ASP A 150 -0.20 9.30 -10.94
N TRP A 151 -1.07 10.26 -10.63
CA TRP A 151 -1.28 10.76 -9.29
C TRP A 151 -2.54 10.15 -8.66
N GLY A 152 -2.41 9.69 -7.43
CA GLY A 152 -3.54 9.29 -6.59
C GLY A 152 -3.64 10.20 -5.37
N PHE A 153 -4.80 10.79 -5.10
CA PHE A 153 -5.00 11.48 -3.82
C PHE A 153 -5.54 10.50 -2.79
N VAL A 154 -4.91 10.45 -1.64
CA VAL A 154 -5.23 9.52 -0.56
C VAL A 154 -5.28 10.24 0.78
N ASN A 155 -6.15 9.77 1.66
CA ASN A 155 -6.13 10.13 3.07
C ASN A 155 -5.33 9.08 3.82
N VAL A 156 -4.46 9.52 4.70
CA VAL A 156 -3.61 8.70 5.55
C VAL A 156 -4.06 8.89 6.99
N ASP A 157 -4.40 7.79 7.64
CA ASP A 157 -4.83 7.81 9.03
C ASP A 157 -3.64 7.95 9.98
N THR A 158 -3.86 8.62 11.10
CA THR A 158 -2.87 8.80 12.18
C THR A 158 -3.29 8.06 13.44
N ASP A 159 -2.38 7.86 14.35
CA ASP A 159 -2.64 7.21 15.65
C ASP A 159 -3.72 7.91 16.48
N ASN A 160 -3.99 9.18 16.24
CA ASN A 160 -4.95 10.00 16.99
C ASN A 160 -6.36 10.03 16.35
N ASN A 161 -6.71 9.05 15.51
CA ASN A 161 -7.97 9.02 14.76
C ASN A 161 -8.21 10.27 13.87
N THR A 162 -7.17 10.96 13.47
CA THR A 162 -7.22 12.02 12.48
C THR A 162 -6.66 11.49 11.15
N SER A 163 -6.90 12.22 10.07
CA SER A 163 -6.31 11.90 8.77
C SER A 163 -5.77 13.14 8.08
N TYR A 164 -4.77 12.95 7.24
CA TYR A 164 -4.23 14.01 6.38
C TYR A 164 -4.19 13.55 4.93
N LYS A 165 -4.36 14.50 4.01
CA LYS A 165 -4.39 14.23 2.57
C LYS A 165 -2.99 14.38 1.98
N VAL A 166 -2.57 13.41 1.17
CA VAL A 166 -1.32 13.44 0.41
C VAL A 166 -1.54 13.04 -1.04
N ALA A 167 -0.61 13.41 -1.90
CA ALA A 167 -0.54 12.97 -3.27
C ALA A 167 0.39 11.75 -3.36
N CYS A 168 -0.12 10.64 -3.87
CA CYS A 168 0.64 9.43 -4.17
C CYS A 168 1.08 9.50 -5.64
N PHE A 169 2.37 9.66 -5.88
CA PHE A 169 2.98 9.41 -7.17
C PHE A 169 3.07 7.90 -7.39
N ALA A 170 2.62 7.42 -8.54
CA ALA A 170 2.67 6.01 -8.89
C ALA A 170 3.21 5.83 -10.31
N MET A 171 4.18 4.96 -10.46
CA MET A 171 4.73 4.55 -11.74
C MET A 171 4.81 3.04 -11.84
N ILE A 172 4.51 2.47 -13.00
CA ILE A 172 4.56 1.03 -13.25
C ILE A 172 5.09 0.74 -14.64
N CYS A 173 6.05 -0.19 -14.73
CA CYS A 173 6.48 -0.74 -16.02
C CYS A 173 5.33 -1.57 -16.60
N HIS A 174 4.90 -1.24 -17.82
CA HIS A 174 3.76 -1.91 -18.43
C HIS A 174 4.07 -3.36 -18.82
N HIS A 175 5.31 -3.66 -19.20
CA HIS A 175 5.75 -4.99 -19.62
C HIS A 175 5.82 -6.01 -18.47
N CYS A 176 6.49 -5.67 -17.36
CA CYS A 176 6.78 -6.62 -16.28
C CYS A 176 6.01 -6.36 -14.98
N GLY A 177 5.37 -5.18 -14.84
CA GLY A 177 4.65 -4.81 -13.62
C GLY A 177 5.53 -4.33 -12.47
N GLU A 178 6.84 -4.11 -12.70
CA GLU A 178 7.69 -3.41 -11.72
C GLU A 178 7.08 -2.05 -11.40
N ARG A 179 7.01 -1.72 -10.11
CA ARG A 179 6.27 -0.54 -9.65
C ARG A 179 7.10 0.30 -8.72
N TYR A 180 6.77 1.59 -8.71
CA TYR A 180 7.31 2.58 -7.79
C TYR A 180 6.16 3.45 -7.29
N ILE A 181 6.14 3.74 -5.99
CA ILE A 181 5.25 4.73 -5.39
C ILE A 181 6.04 5.63 -4.44
N GLU A 182 5.61 6.89 -4.35
CA GLU A 182 6.13 7.86 -3.41
C GLU A 182 5.03 8.87 -3.06
N PHE A 183 5.00 9.34 -1.82
CA PHE A 183 3.99 10.26 -1.33
C PHE A 183 4.57 11.65 -1.15
N PHE A 184 3.80 12.64 -1.59
CA PHE A 184 4.16 14.04 -1.55
C PHE A 184 3.04 14.87 -0.89
N PRO A 185 3.35 16.05 -0.34
CA PRO A 185 2.33 16.96 0.22
C PRO A 185 1.29 17.37 -0.82
N ASN A 186 1.67 17.46 -2.08
CA ASN A 186 0.82 17.87 -3.20
C ASN A 186 1.35 17.32 -4.53
N ALA A 187 0.54 17.45 -5.59
CA ALA A 187 0.89 17.01 -6.95
C ALA A 187 1.44 18.19 -7.83
N LYS A 188 2.17 19.14 -7.23
CA LYS A 188 2.81 20.21 -8.00
C LYS A 188 3.92 19.69 -8.89
N GLN A 189 4.30 20.46 -9.90
CA GLN A 189 5.26 20.07 -10.93
C GLN A 189 6.63 19.69 -10.35
N GLU A 190 7.10 20.40 -9.32
CA GLU A 190 8.36 20.07 -8.64
C GLU A 190 8.34 18.62 -8.06
N ASN A 191 7.23 18.23 -7.43
CA ASN A 191 7.06 16.90 -6.88
C ASN A 191 6.92 15.82 -7.97
N LEU A 192 6.34 16.20 -9.12
CA LEU A 192 6.30 15.35 -10.30
C LEU A 192 7.72 15.02 -10.78
N PHE A 193 8.57 16.03 -10.94
CA PHE A 193 9.95 15.82 -11.38
C PHE A 193 10.75 14.98 -10.39
N ILE A 194 10.64 15.25 -9.09
CA ILE A 194 11.30 14.48 -8.03
C ILE A 194 10.85 13.02 -8.08
N GLY A 195 9.55 12.76 -8.10
CA GLY A 195 9.00 11.40 -8.15
C GLY A 195 9.40 10.64 -9.40
N MET A 196 9.41 11.31 -10.56
CA MET A 196 9.89 10.70 -11.81
C MET A 196 11.38 10.37 -11.75
N ILE A 197 12.23 11.27 -11.26
CA ILE A 197 13.67 11.02 -11.12
C ILE A 197 13.92 9.85 -10.17
N HIS A 198 13.25 9.79 -9.04
CA HIS A 198 13.39 8.69 -8.09
C HIS A 198 12.94 7.35 -8.69
N ALA A 199 11.84 7.35 -9.43
CA ALA A 199 11.38 6.17 -10.16
C ALA A 199 12.39 5.74 -11.23
N PHE A 200 12.92 6.67 -12.01
CA PHE A 200 13.93 6.38 -13.05
C PHE A 200 15.27 5.89 -12.48
N LYS A 201 15.70 6.41 -11.32
CA LYS A 201 16.88 5.87 -10.62
C LYS A 201 16.71 4.39 -10.28
N ARG A 202 15.49 3.97 -9.94
CA ARG A 202 15.20 2.59 -9.56
C ARG A 202 14.91 1.67 -10.75
N MET A 203 14.16 2.16 -11.72
CA MET A 203 13.58 1.37 -12.82
C MET A 203 14.26 1.59 -14.17
N GLY A 204 15.22 2.52 -14.27
CA GLY A 204 15.73 3.01 -15.54
C GLY A 204 14.77 3.98 -16.23
N VAL A 205 15.24 4.64 -17.26
CA VAL A 205 14.48 5.58 -18.09
C VAL A 205 13.90 4.83 -19.28
N PRO A 206 12.56 4.75 -19.43
CA PRO A 206 11.92 4.08 -20.57
C PRO A 206 12.02 4.94 -21.84
N ASP A 207 11.68 4.37 -23.00
CA ASP A 207 11.53 5.16 -24.21
C ASP A 207 10.43 6.20 -24.07
N HIS A 208 9.30 5.82 -23.45
CA HIS A 208 8.24 6.76 -23.17
C HIS A 208 7.46 6.51 -21.87
N VAL A 209 6.90 7.59 -21.34
CA VAL A 209 5.98 7.58 -20.19
C VAL A 209 4.56 7.91 -20.65
N LEU A 210 3.61 7.04 -20.36
CA LEU A 210 2.19 7.26 -20.60
C LEU A 210 1.56 7.92 -19.38
N THR A 211 0.94 9.09 -19.58
CA THR A 211 0.27 9.85 -18.51
C THR A 211 -1.01 10.54 -18.99
N ASP A 212 -1.78 11.09 -18.04
CA ASP A 212 -2.95 11.92 -18.35
C ASP A 212 -2.59 13.33 -18.82
N ASN A 213 -3.60 14.04 -19.36
CA ASN A 213 -3.48 15.43 -19.76
C ASN A 213 -3.48 16.38 -18.55
N MET A 214 -2.56 16.20 -17.59
CA MET A 214 -2.43 17.09 -16.44
C MET A 214 -1.70 18.38 -16.81
N LYS A 215 -2.09 19.53 -16.21
CA LYS A 215 -1.51 20.86 -16.52
C LYS A 215 -0.02 20.99 -16.23
N SER A 216 0.51 20.17 -15.34
CA SER A 216 1.96 20.08 -15.09
C SER A 216 2.74 19.42 -16.21
N VAL A 217 2.07 18.76 -17.15
CA VAL A 217 2.65 18.04 -18.29
C VAL A 217 2.28 18.75 -19.61
N VAL A 218 0.99 18.98 -19.85
CA VAL A 218 0.48 19.54 -21.08
C VAL A 218 -0.48 20.69 -20.78
N LEU A 219 -0.32 21.82 -21.46
CA LEU A 219 -1.17 23.01 -21.27
C LEU A 219 -2.53 22.82 -21.95
N TYR A 220 -2.50 22.44 -23.24
CA TYR A 220 -3.67 22.18 -24.06
C TYR A 220 -3.29 21.33 -25.29
N ARG A 221 -4.25 21.03 -26.14
CA ARG A 221 -4.02 20.47 -27.48
C ARG A 221 -4.36 21.54 -28.50
N ASP A 222 -3.52 21.66 -29.52
CA ASP A 222 -3.77 22.58 -30.64
C ASP A 222 -4.95 22.13 -31.52
N SER A 223 -5.24 22.86 -32.58
CA SER A 223 -6.32 22.58 -33.53
C SER A 223 -6.14 21.25 -34.28
N GLU A 224 -4.91 20.76 -34.39
CA GLU A 224 -4.57 19.49 -35.04
C GLU A 224 -4.55 18.33 -34.03
N GLY A 225 -4.76 18.62 -32.75
CA GLY A 225 -4.77 17.63 -31.67
C GLY A 225 -3.39 17.30 -31.09
N HIS A 226 -2.34 18.02 -31.51
CA HIS A 226 -1.01 17.86 -30.95
C HIS A 226 -0.91 18.49 -29.56
N PRO A 227 -0.12 17.90 -28.64
CA PRO A 227 0.07 18.46 -27.31
C PRO A 227 0.94 19.72 -27.36
N VAL A 228 0.46 20.78 -26.70
CA VAL A 228 1.30 21.93 -26.34
C VAL A 228 1.80 21.70 -24.93
N TRP A 229 3.08 21.35 -24.83
CA TRP A 229 3.70 20.97 -23.58
C TRP A 229 3.82 22.15 -22.61
N ASN A 230 3.80 21.84 -21.32
CA ASN A 230 4.30 22.79 -20.32
C ASN A 230 5.81 22.96 -20.53
N HIS A 231 6.29 24.17 -20.65
CA HIS A 231 7.68 24.51 -20.99
C HIS A 231 8.71 23.83 -20.07
N ASP A 232 8.47 23.84 -18.75
CA ASP A 232 9.40 23.23 -17.79
C ASP A 232 9.38 21.70 -17.89
N TYR A 233 8.21 21.11 -18.22
CA TYR A 233 8.10 19.68 -18.44
C TYR A 233 8.79 19.25 -19.74
N GLU A 234 8.69 20.02 -20.79
CA GLU A 234 9.39 19.77 -22.05
C GLU A 234 10.90 19.84 -21.87
N ALA A 235 11.40 20.86 -21.14
CA ALA A 235 12.80 20.96 -20.76
C ALA A 235 13.26 19.75 -19.91
N PHE A 236 12.40 19.28 -19.02
CA PHE A 236 12.66 18.07 -18.21
C PHE A 236 12.74 16.81 -19.09
N MET A 237 11.79 16.60 -20.00
CA MET A 237 11.83 15.46 -20.94
C MET A 237 13.13 15.44 -21.74
N ASN A 238 13.53 16.59 -22.27
CA ASN A 238 14.77 16.73 -23.06
C ASN A 238 16.02 16.48 -22.21
N THR A 239 16.04 16.94 -20.96
CA THR A 239 17.16 16.74 -20.02
C THR A 239 17.33 15.27 -19.67
N ILE A 240 16.25 14.55 -19.41
CA ILE A 240 16.27 13.12 -19.04
C ILE A 240 16.39 12.23 -20.29
N SER A 241 15.94 12.70 -21.45
CA SER A 241 15.89 11.99 -22.74
C SER A 241 14.86 10.85 -22.77
N PHE A 242 13.59 11.17 -22.53
CA PHE A 242 12.45 10.27 -22.71
C PHE A 242 11.32 11.00 -23.44
N GLU A 243 10.37 10.24 -24.00
CA GLU A 243 9.17 10.78 -24.61
C GLU A 243 7.97 10.68 -23.67
N THR A 244 6.95 11.53 -23.86
CA THR A 244 5.67 11.41 -23.17
C THR A 244 4.56 11.11 -24.16
N LYS A 245 3.79 10.05 -23.89
CA LYS A 245 2.55 9.73 -24.57
C LYS A 245 1.37 10.11 -23.70
N LEU A 246 0.43 10.89 -24.24
CA LEU A 246 -0.77 11.30 -23.51
C LEU A 246 -1.92 10.34 -23.79
N CYS A 247 -2.65 10.01 -22.74
CA CYS A 247 -3.88 9.26 -22.89
C CYS A 247 -4.87 9.98 -23.81
N ARG A 248 -5.53 9.23 -24.69
CA ARG A 248 -6.61 9.78 -25.51
C ARG A 248 -7.77 10.18 -24.61
N PRO A 249 -8.34 11.39 -24.76
CA PRO A 249 -9.49 11.79 -23.98
C PRO A 249 -10.64 10.78 -24.12
N ARG A 250 -11.29 10.42 -23.03
CA ARG A 250 -12.42 9.48 -22.96
C ARG A 250 -12.12 8.03 -23.37
N HIS A 251 -10.85 7.61 -23.41
CA HIS A 251 -10.44 6.22 -23.62
C HIS A 251 -9.80 5.62 -22.34
N PRO A 252 -10.59 5.08 -21.41
CA PRO A 252 -10.12 4.63 -20.09
C PRO A 252 -9.23 3.38 -20.13
N PHE A 253 -9.11 2.69 -21.29
CA PHE A 253 -8.44 1.40 -21.36
C PHE A 253 -6.92 1.47 -21.43
N THR A 254 -6.33 2.63 -21.73
CA THR A 254 -4.89 2.77 -21.94
C THR A 254 -4.09 2.87 -20.64
N LYS A 255 -4.67 3.36 -19.56
CA LYS A 255 -4.01 3.65 -18.27
C LYS A 255 -4.35 2.65 -17.14
N GLY A 256 -5.03 1.56 -17.47
CA GLY A 256 -5.58 0.65 -16.46
C GLY A 256 -4.54 -0.04 -15.55
N ALA A 257 -3.25 -0.05 -15.87
CA ALA A 257 -2.24 -0.65 -15.02
C ALA A 257 -1.91 0.25 -13.81
N VAL A 258 -1.64 1.54 -14.04
CA VAL A 258 -1.31 2.47 -12.95
C VAL A 258 -2.55 2.82 -12.11
N GLU A 259 -3.74 2.91 -12.70
CA GLU A 259 -4.99 3.10 -11.96
C GLU A 259 -5.25 1.94 -10.98
N ARG A 260 -4.98 0.70 -11.43
CA ARG A 260 -5.03 -0.47 -10.53
C ARG A 260 -3.95 -0.40 -9.46
N LEU A 261 -2.76 0.11 -9.77
CA LEU A 261 -1.71 0.31 -8.77
C LEU A 261 -2.15 1.31 -7.70
N VAL A 262 -2.69 2.48 -8.07
CA VAL A 262 -3.21 3.47 -7.13
C VAL A 262 -4.33 2.89 -6.26
N ARG A 263 -5.24 2.12 -6.85
CA ARG A 263 -6.27 1.41 -6.09
C ARG A 263 -5.65 0.39 -5.13
N PHE A 264 -4.68 -0.39 -5.58
CA PHE A 264 -3.98 -1.38 -4.77
C PHE A 264 -3.23 -0.75 -3.60
N VAL A 265 -2.64 0.44 -3.80
CA VAL A 265 -2.06 1.23 -2.70
C VAL A 265 -3.12 1.55 -1.63
N LYS A 266 -4.31 1.98 -2.02
CA LYS A 266 -5.39 2.29 -1.08
C LYS A 266 -5.92 1.06 -0.35
N GLU A 267 -6.16 -0.02 -1.09
CA GLU A 267 -6.84 -1.23 -0.59
C GLU A 267 -5.88 -2.25 0.07
N ASN A 268 -4.58 -2.10 -0.11
CA ASN A 268 -3.57 -3.00 0.46
C ASN A 268 -2.57 -2.26 1.34
N PHE A 269 -1.80 -1.32 0.77
CA PHE A 269 -0.74 -0.65 1.51
C PHE A 269 -1.26 0.21 2.66
N LEU A 270 -2.22 1.10 2.38
CA LEU A 270 -2.77 2.02 3.38
C LEU A 270 -3.82 1.37 4.27
N ALA A 271 -4.47 0.31 3.82
CA ALA A 271 -5.57 -0.32 4.52
C ALA A 271 -5.16 -0.80 5.93
N GLY A 272 -5.78 -0.21 6.96
CA GLY A 272 -5.53 -0.54 8.35
C GLY A 272 -4.16 -0.13 8.91
N ARG A 273 -3.41 0.70 8.18
CA ARG A 273 -2.15 1.31 8.67
C ARG A 273 -2.35 2.75 9.04
N VAL A 274 -1.54 3.20 9.97
CA VAL A 274 -1.46 4.59 10.43
C VAL A 274 -0.02 5.09 10.29
N PHE A 275 0.12 6.36 9.90
CA PHE A 275 1.44 6.97 9.72
C PHE A 275 1.45 8.37 10.31
N GLY A 276 2.41 8.63 11.18
CA GLY A 276 2.57 9.94 11.79
C GLY A 276 3.12 10.99 10.82
N THR A 277 3.92 10.58 9.83
CA THR A 277 4.62 11.48 8.92
C THR A 277 4.68 10.98 7.48
N ILE A 278 4.89 11.90 6.53
CA ILE A 278 5.16 11.52 5.14
C ILE A 278 6.48 10.73 5.03
N THR A 279 7.45 11.01 5.88
CA THR A 279 8.73 10.29 5.88
C THR A 279 8.54 8.82 6.26
N ASP A 280 7.80 8.55 7.36
CA ASP A 280 7.49 7.18 7.77
C ASP A 280 6.64 6.47 6.71
N LEU A 281 5.66 7.19 6.14
CA LEU A 281 4.82 6.71 5.07
C LEU A 281 5.66 6.29 3.85
N ASN A 282 6.62 7.11 3.41
CA ASN A 282 7.47 6.81 2.28
C ASN A 282 8.45 5.66 2.55
N TYR A 283 8.99 5.58 3.76
CA TYR A 283 9.86 4.48 4.15
C TYR A 283 9.15 3.12 4.08
N GLU A 284 7.95 3.05 4.63
CA GLU A 284 7.14 1.83 4.57
C GLU A 284 6.59 1.55 3.15
N ALA A 285 6.26 2.59 2.38
CA ALA A 285 5.86 2.46 0.99
C ALA A 285 6.99 1.87 0.12
N TRP A 286 8.22 2.30 0.36
CA TRP A 286 9.39 1.76 -0.34
C TRP A 286 9.59 0.27 -0.04
N LYS A 287 9.54 -0.13 1.23
CA LYS A 287 9.60 -1.55 1.64
C LYS A 287 8.46 -2.36 1.02
N TRP A 288 7.26 -1.81 1.07
CA TRP A 288 6.10 -2.47 0.49
C TRP A 288 6.24 -2.66 -1.03
N CYS A 289 6.69 -1.64 -1.76
CA CYS A 289 6.99 -1.75 -3.18
C CYS A 289 8.01 -2.84 -3.47
N ASP A 290 9.10 -2.86 -2.70
CA ASP A 290 10.16 -3.85 -2.85
C ASP A 290 9.62 -5.26 -2.64
N ASN A 291 8.89 -5.50 -1.56
CA ASN A 291 8.22 -6.76 -1.29
C ASN A 291 7.25 -7.17 -2.40
N GLN A 292 6.46 -6.23 -2.92
CA GLN A 292 5.52 -6.52 -4.01
C GLN A 292 6.25 -6.83 -5.32
N ASN A 293 7.35 -6.18 -5.62
CA ASN A 293 8.14 -6.43 -6.82
C ASN A 293 8.86 -7.79 -6.79
N HIS A 294 9.15 -8.32 -5.60
CA HIS A 294 9.76 -9.64 -5.42
C HIS A 294 8.77 -10.81 -5.32
N ARG A 295 7.45 -10.54 -5.29
CA ARG A 295 6.42 -11.58 -5.31
C ARG A 295 6.01 -11.93 -6.74
N TYR A 296 5.59 -13.19 -6.96
CA TYR A 296 4.98 -13.59 -8.23
C TYR A 296 3.62 -12.93 -8.42
N HIS A 297 3.40 -12.35 -9.59
CA HIS A 297 2.15 -11.71 -9.96
C HIS A 297 1.48 -12.41 -11.15
N LYS A 298 0.36 -13.08 -10.89
CA LYS A 298 -0.42 -13.81 -11.88
C LYS A 298 -0.85 -12.96 -13.09
N ALA A 299 -1.09 -11.65 -12.91
CA ALA A 299 -1.55 -10.77 -14.00
C ALA A 299 -0.50 -10.54 -15.08
N VAL A 300 0.77 -10.62 -14.75
CA VAL A 300 1.93 -10.48 -15.66
C VAL A 300 2.71 -11.77 -15.82
N ASP A 301 2.29 -12.83 -15.10
CA ASP A 301 2.89 -14.16 -15.10
C ASP A 301 4.40 -14.15 -14.83
N CYS A 302 4.83 -13.35 -13.87
CA CYS A 302 6.23 -13.27 -13.46
C CYS A 302 6.43 -12.69 -12.07
N ILE A 303 7.67 -12.73 -11.59
CA ILE A 303 8.18 -11.89 -10.51
C ILE A 303 8.68 -10.60 -11.16
N PRO A 304 8.03 -9.43 -10.92
CA PRO A 304 8.33 -8.17 -11.60
C PRO A 304 9.81 -7.81 -11.56
N HIS A 305 10.41 -7.78 -10.37
CA HIS A 305 11.82 -7.41 -10.21
C HIS A 305 12.77 -8.29 -11.02
N LYS A 306 12.54 -9.61 -11.02
CA LYS A 306 13.38 -10.55 -11.78
C LYS A 306 13.26 -10.32 -13.30
N ARG A 307 12.03 -10.16 -13.82
CA ARG A 307 11.80 -9.87 -15.24
C ARG A 307 12.33 -8.49 -15.63
N HIS A 308 12.15 -7.50 -14.74
CA HIS A 308 12.63 -6.13 -14.96
C HIS A 308 14.14 -6.10 -15.14
N SER A 309 14.89 -6.67 -14.20
CA SER A 309 16.36 -6.72 -14.22
C SER A 309 16.92 -7.45 -15.44
N VAL A 310 16.26 -8.55 -15.87
CA VAL A 310 16.75 -9.38 -16.98
C VAL A 310 16.40 -8.80 -18.36
N SER A 311 15.21 -8.20 -18.50
CA SER A 311 14.67 -7.79 -19.80
C SER A 311 14.55 -6.27 -19.94
N CYS A 312 13.83 -5.59 -19.00
CA CYS A 312 13.51 -4.18 -19.16
C CYS A 312 14.73 -3.28 -18.98
N MET A 313 15.57 -3.55 -17.99
CA MET A 313 16.80 -2.77 -17.73
C MET A 313 17.85 -2.86 -18.84
N LYS A 314 17.76 -3.85 -19.74
CA LYS A 314 18.65 -3.93 -20.89
C LYS A 314 18.30 -2.91 -21.98
N ASN A 315 17.00 -2.58 -22.08
CA ASN A 315 16.46 -1.68 -23.10
C ASN A 315 16.25 -0.26 -22.54
N ALA A 316 15.93 -0.14 -21.24
CA ALA A 316 15.84 1.15 -20.56
C ALA A 316 17.22 1.82 -20.44
N SER A 317 17.26 3.13 -20.63
CA SER A 317 18.48 3.91 -20.43
C SER A 317 18.77 4.12 -18.94
N LEU A 318 20.02 4.14 -18.54
CA LEU A 318 20.37 4.53 -17.18
C LEU A 318 20.24 6.04 -17.02
N LEU A 319 19.60 6.46 -15.94
CA LEU A 319 19.55 7.88 -15.60
C LEU A 319 20.95 8.42 -15.33
N LYS A 320 21.36 9.43 -16.08
CA LYS A 320 22.66 10.09 -15.91
C LYS A 320 22.58 11.02 -14.68
N ASP A 321 23.50 10.88 -13.75
CA ASP A 321 23.62 11.80 -12.60
C ASP A 321 24.36 13.07 -13.03
N THR A 322 23.65 13.97 -13.71
CA THR A 322 24.18 15.23 -14.21
C THR A 322 23.75 16.39 -13.31
N PHE A 323 24.48 17.49 -13.41
CA PHE A 323 24.13 18.73 -12.73
C PHE A 323 22.72 19.21 -13.08
N ASP A 324 22.29 19.06 -14.33
CA ASP A 324 20.96 19.47 -14.77
C ASP A 324 19.85 18.58 -14.18
N VAL A 325 20.08 17.29 -14.04
CA VAL A 325 19.16 16.40 -13.31
C VAL A 325 19.06 16.79 -11.83
N LYS A 326 20.19 17.12 -11.20
CA LYS A 326 20.21 17.58 -9.80
C LYS A 326 19.41 18.84 -9.55
N LYS A 327 19.33 19.76 -10.54
CA LYS A 327 18.49 20.96 -10.45
C LYS A 327 17.02 20.65 -10.21
N TYR A 328 16.48 19.59 -10.80
CA TYR A 328 15.10 19.18 -10.61
C TYR A 328 14.84 18.53 -9.24
N LEU A 329 15.85 17.94 -8.63
CA LEU A 329 15.77 17.44 -7.25
C LEU A 329 15.86 18.56 -6.21
N CYS A 330 16.35 19.73 -6.59
CA CYS A 330 16.61 20.86 -5.72
C CYS A 330 15.79 22.08 -6.17
N PRO A 331 14.48 22.15 -5.88
CA PRO A 331 13.64 23.26 -6.29
C PRO A 331 14.13 24.59 -5.71
N ILE A 332 13.91 25.67 -6.49
CA ILE A 332 14.27 27.03 -6.10
C ILE A 332 13.29 27.55 -5.04
N ARG A 333 13.80 28.30 -4.08
CA ARG A 333 13.03 29.02 -3.06
C ARG A 333 13.54 30.46 -2.94
N CYS A 334 12.58 31.37 -2.69
CA CYS A 334 12.91 32.74 -2.32
C CYS A 334 13.29 32.82 -0.85
N ILE A 335 14.28 33.62 -0.55
CA ILE A 335 14.67 33.97 0.81
C ILE A 335 13.92 35.23 1.19
N SER A 336 13.24 35.21 2.32
CA SER A 336 12.52 36.39 2.85
C SER A 336 13.48 37.48 3.34
N PHE A 337 12.98 38.68 3.55
CA PHE A 337 13.79 39.81 4.01
C PHE A 337 14.44 39.61 5.37
N ASP A 338 13.84 38.75 6.20
CA ASP A 338 14.35 38.32 7.53
C ASP A 338 15.24 37.07 7.48
N GLY A 339 15.71 36.69 6.29
CA GLY A 339 16.70 35.63 6.10
C GLY A 339 16.15 34.22 6.25
N PHE A 340 14.87 33.97 5.93
CA PHE A 340 14.31 32.60 5.97
C PHE A 340 13.93 32.09 4.58
N VAL A 341 14.05 30.79 4.43
CA VAL A 341 13.41 30.02 3.35
C VAL A 341 12.25 29.23 3.91
N THR A 342 11.15 29.19 3.18
CA THR A 342 9.96 28.37 3.56
C THR A 342 10.01 27.03 2.87
N TYR A 343 9.90 25.96 3.66
CA TYR A 343 9.82 24.59 3.18
C TYR A 343 8.79 23.81 4.01
N GLU A 344 7.85 23.14 3.36
CA GLU A 344 6.75 22.38 3.99
C GLU A 344 6.04 23.13 5.15
N GLY A 345 5.78 24.42 4.95
CA GLY A 345 5.05 25.26 5.92
C GLY A 345 5.86 25.69 7.15
N ARG A 346 7.16 25.46 7.17
CA ARG A 346 8.07 25.91 8.23
C ARG A 346 9.16 26.81 7.64
N ARG A 347 9.68 27.75 8.42
CA ARG A 347 10.74 28.65 8.03
C ARG A 347 12.10 28.18 8.58
N PHE A 348 13.11 28.25 7.70
CA PHE A 348 14.49 27.82 8.00
C PHE A 348 15.44 28.96 7.70
N GLY A 349 16.26 29.35 8.66
CA GLY A 349 17.17 30.48 8.59
C GLY A 349 18.34 30.24 7.65
N ILE A 350 18.75 31.30 6.96
CA ILE A 350 19.89 31.30 6.06
C ILE A 350 20.95 32.24 6.63
N PRO A 351 22.25 31.90 6.61
CA PRO A 351 23.31 32.77 7.05
C PRO A 351 23.32 34.10 6.28
N TYR A 352 23.43 35.24 6.98
CA TYR A 352 23.40 36.59 6.36
C TYR A 352 24.53 36.79 5.34
N SER A 353 25.62 36.04 5.42
CA SER A 353 26.69 36.05 4.45
C SER A 353 26.25 35.63 3.03
N TYR A 354 25.10 35.01 2.90
CA TYR A 354 24.51 34.69 1.61
C TYR A 354 23.55 35.80 1.17
N VAL A 355 24.02 36.65 0.31
CA VAL A 355 23.31 37.90 -0.10
C VAL A 355 22.34 37.75 -1.27
N LYS A 356 22.24 36.55 -1.88
CA LYS A 356 21.28 36.33 -2.98
C LYS A 356 19.88 36.09 -2.43
N HIS A 357 18.85 36.51 -3.21
CA HIS A 357 17.45 36.32 -2.84
C HIS A 357 16.86 34.94 -3.14
N LEU A 358 17.62 34.09 -3.84
CA LEU A 358 17.18 32.76 -4.25
C LEU A 358 18.19 31.71 -3.78
N CYS A 359 17.68 30.61 -3.29
CA CYS A 359 18.46 29.43 -2.95
C CYS A 359 17.78 28.17 -3.50
N ARG A 360 18.41 27.02 -3.37
CA ARG A 360 17.82 25.74 -3.68
C ARG A 360 17.73 24.89 -2.42
N VAL A 361 16.69 24.07 -2.33
CA VAL A 361 16.47 23.22 -1.17
C VAL A 361 16.28 21.77 -1.61
N GLN A 362 16.82 20.84 -0.82
CA GLN A 362 16.58 19.41 -0.99
C GLN A 362 16.38 18.80 0.38
N ARG A 363 15.33 18.03 0.52
CA ARG A 363 15.12 17.24 1.74
C ARG A 363 15.57 15.82 1.51
N GLU A 364 16.39 15.32 2.40
CA GLU A 364 16.75 13.90 2.50
C GLU A 364 16.42 13.43 3.91
N ASN A 365 15.43 12.56 4.03
CA ASN A 365 14.91 12.08 5.32
C ASN A 365 14.53 13.23 6.27
N PHE A 366 15.25 13.38 7.37
CA PHE A 366 15.03 14.41 8.39
C PHE A 366 15.95 15.63 8.26
N THR A 367 16.69 15.73 7.16
CA THR A 367 17.62 16.85 6.93
C THR A 367 17.20 17.66 5.72
N LEU A 368 17.06 18.98 5.89
CA LEU A 368 16.91 19.95 4.82
C LEU A 368 18.28 20.51 4.49
N TYR A 369 18.72 20.27 3.28
CA TYR A 369 19.91 20.87 2.70
C TYR A 369 19.51 22.15 1.97
N VAL A 370 20.18 23.24 2.28
CA VAL A 370 20.01 24.51 1.56
C VAL A 370 21.27 24.79 0.78
N TYR A 371 21.13 24.90 -0.52
CA TYR A 371 22.25 25.14 -1.46
C TYR A 371 22.21 26.59 -1.99
N ASP A 372 23.35 27.03 -2.45
CA ASP A 372 23.38 28.19 -3.33
C ASP A 372 22.61 27.91 -4.63
N LEU A 373 22.29 28.96 -5.40
CA LEU A 373 21.48 28.83 -6.61
C LEU A 373 22.09 27.91 -7.66
N GLU A 374 23.42 27.87 -7.72
CA GLU A 374 24.21 27.09 -8.67
C GLU A 374 24.53 25.67 -8.18
N LEU A 375 24.04 25.25 -7.01
CA LEU A 375 24.31 23.94 -6.38
C LEU A 375 25.80 23.62 -6.15
N ARG A 376 26.63 24.64 -6.02
CA ARG A 376 28.07 24.51 -5.82
C ARG A 376 28.42 24.32 -4.34
N LYS A 377 27.61 24.91 -3.46
CA LYS A 377 27.89 24.94 -2.01
C LYS A 377 26.61 24.68 -1.21
N ILE A 378 26.73 23.87 -0.19
CA ILE A 378 25.73 23.79 0.88
C ILE A 378 25.92 25.02 1.74
N LEU A 379 24.88 25.85 1.85
CA LEU A 379 24.88 27.06 2.67
C LEU A 379 24.70 26.69 4.13
N ILE A 380 23.72 25.79 4.36
CA ILE A 380 23.39 25.28 5.69
C ILE A 380 22.57 23.99 5.59
N THR A 381 22.56 23.24 6.67
CA THR A 381 21.64 22.11 6.87
C THR A 381 20.79 22.36 8.10
N HIS A 382 19.53 21.96 8.04
CA HIS A 382 18.60 22.01 9.17
C HIS A 382 17.99 20.66 9.44
N ASP A 383 17.73 20.35 10.71
CA ASP A 383 16.92 19.21 11.07
C ASP A 383 15.44 19.53 10.84
N VAL A 384 14.78 18.72 10.02
CA VAL A 384 13.35 18.81 9.80
C VAL A 384 12.66 18.05 10.93
N THR A 385 12.43 18.76 12.04
CA THR A 385 11.74 18.24 13.22
C THR A 385 10.23 18.47 13.12
N TRP A 386 9.49 17.88 14.05
CA TRP A 386 8.04 18.07 14.20
C TRP A 386 7.60 19.46 14.69
N SER A 387 8.55 20.31 15.04
CA SER A 387 8.29 21.67 15.50
C SER A 387 7.80 22.56 14.37
N ARG A 388 6.77 23.36 14.60
CA ARG A 388 6.33 24.43 13.71
C ARG A 388 7.10 25.74 13.91
N LYS A 389 7.93 25.82 14.95
CA LYS A 389 8.72 27.01 15.21
C LYS A 389 9.78 27.19 14.13
N ASP A 390 10.10 28.43 13.86
CA ASP A 390 11.19 28.79 12.97
C ASP A 390 12.49 28.12 13.40
N SER A 391 13.24 27.63 12.43
CA SER A 391 14.57 27.04 12.67
C SER A 391 15.61 28.11 12.33
N PHE A 392 16.17 28.69 13.34
CA PHE A 392 17.24 29.69 13.18
C PHE A 392 18.57 29.01 12.87
N CYS A 393 19.45 29.74 12.21
CA CYS A 393 20.83 29.32 12.03
C CYS A 393 21.80 30.27 12.72
N ARG A 394 22.98 29.76 13.00
CA ARG A 394 24.09 30.59 13.49
C ARG A 394 24.45 31.63 12.41
N ASN A 395 24.69 32.89 12.81
CA ASN A 395 25.01 34.00 11.92
C ASN A 395 23.88 34.34 10.90
N GLN A 396 22.63 34.16 11.28
CA GLN A 396 21.49 34.57 10.44
C GLN A 396 21.38 36.10 10.35
N PHE A 397 21.68 36.80 11.44
CA PHE A 397 21.57 38.25 11.57
C PHE A 397 22.94 38.92 11.70
N VAL A 398 23.03 40.17 11.26
CA VAL A 398 24.30 40.96 11.23
C VAL A 398 24.83 41.23 12.64
N ASP A 399 23.91 41.33 13.64
CA ASP A 399 24.23 41.74 15.01
C ASP A 399 24.63 40.56 15.92
N GLU A 400 24.62 39.33 15.41
CA GLU A 400 25.05 38.17 16.18
C GLU A 400 26.60 38.15 16.26
N GLN A 401 27.14 38.75 17.31
CA GLN A 401 28.57 38.53 17.66
C GLN A 401 28.73 37.08 18.13
N PRO A 402 29.80 36.38 17.75
CA PRO A 402 30.04 35.04 18.25
C PRO A 402 30.26 35.12 19.77
N GLU A 403 29.31 34.59 20.56
CA GLU A 403 29.52 34.36 21.97
C GLU A 403 30.71 33.39 22.12
N GLU A 404 31.83 33.87 22.63
CA GLU A 404 32.91 33.03 23.15
C GLU A 404 32.34 32.22 24.33
N LYS A 405 31.90 31.00 24.06
CA LYS A 405 31.57 30.08 25.14
C LYS A 405 32.85 29.70 25.87
N PRO A 406 32.94 29.94 27.20
CA PRO A 406 34.05 29.41 27.99
C PRO A 406 34.02 27.87 27.84
N SER A 407 35.21 27.31 27.58
CA SER A 407 35.42 25.87 27.43
C SER A 407 35.17 25.17 28.77
N VAL A 408 33.94 24.72 29.00
CA VAL A 408 33.60 23.80 30.08
C VAL A 408 33.76 22.39 29.56
N PRO A 409 34.58 21.53 30.13
CA PRO A 409 34.73 20.16 29.67
C PRO A 409 33.41 19.42 29.93
N ILE A 410 32.75 19.00 28.87
CA ILE A 410 31.53 18.18 28.94
C ILE A 410 31.92 16.79 29.44
N LYS A 411 31.62 16.48 30.70
CA LYS A 411 31.54 15.10 31.16
C LYS A 411 30.38 14.39 30.45
N ILE A 412 30.71 13.58 29.47
CA ILE A 412 29.76 12.70 28.80
C ILE A 412 29.37 11.59 29.79
N SER A 413 28.24 11.74 30.45
CA SER A 413 27.57 10.63 31.09
C SER A 413 26.62 10.00 30.07
N ILE A 414 27.02 8.87 29.52
CA ILE A 414 26.18 8.03 28.69
C ILE A 414 25.13 7.40 29.58
N SER A 415 23.95 8.01 29.66
CA SER A 415 22.74 7.32 30.12
C SER A 415 21.93 6.96 28.88
N GLN A 416 22.01 5.70 28.48
CA GLN A 416 21.06 5.11 27.53
C GLN A 416 19.67 5.16 28.15
N LYS A 417 18.89 6.18 27.78
CA LYS A 417 17.44 6.11 27.86
C LYS A 417 16.93 5.95 26.44
N THR A 418 16.49 4.76 26.11
CA THR A 418 15.62 4.47 24.99
C THR A 418 14.31 5.21 25.20
N GLU A 419 14.22 6.45 24.74
CA GLU A 419 12.94 7.13 24.62
C GLU A 419 12.29 6.67 23.31
N THR A 420 11.24 5.87 23.45
CA THR A 420 10.28 5.64 22.38
C THR A 420 9.76 6.99 21.88
N PRO A 421 9.76 7.26 20.57
CA PRO A 421 9.32 8.55 20.07
C PRO A 421 7.84 8.78 20.43
N LYS A 422 7.56 9.87 21.13
CA LYS A 422 6.18 10.29 21.43
C LYS A 422 5.44 10.57 20.13
N LYS A 423 4.47 9.73 19.81
CA LYS A 423 3.69 9.64 18.58
C LYS A 423 2.74 10.83 18.31
N SER A 424 2.72 11.89 19.09
CA SER A 424 1.57 12.79 19.11
C SER A 424 1.69 14.14 18.37
N ALA A 425 2.88 14.57 17.95
CA ALA A 425 3.03 15.95 17.47
C ALA A 425 2.54 16.19 16.05
N PHE A 426 2.45 15.15 15.22
CA PHE A 426 2.12 15.26 13.79
C PHE A 426 0.64 15.19 13.46
N ALA A 427 -0.19 14.69 14.35
CA ALA A 427 -1.64 14.68 14.14
C ALA A 427 -2.25 16.09 13.95
N LYS A 428 -1.51 17.14 14.35
CA LYS A 428 -1.93 18.55 14.23
C LYS A 428 -1.49 19.23 12.95
N PHE A 429 -0.72 18.56 12.08
CA PHE A 429 -0.41 19.05 10.76
C PHE A 429 -1.54 18.71 9.78
N ALA A 430 -2.69 19.36 9.93
CA ALA A 430 -3.52 19.59 8.77
C ALA A 430 -2.70 20.52 7.86
N PHE A 431 -2.21 19.99 6.75
CA PHE A 431 -1.73 20.82 5.66
C PHE A 431 -2.87 21.78 5.35
N GLY A 432 -2.64 23.06 5.56
CA GLY A 432 -3.62 24.08 5.27
C GLY A 432 -4.12 23.88 3.85
N GLY A 433 -5.29 23.29 3.73
CA GLY A 433 -6.04 23.32 2.51
C GLY A 433 -6.39 24.80 2.29
N ASP A 434 -6.09 25.29 1.12
CA ASP A 434 -6.51 26.60 0.66
C ASP A 434 -7.98 26.80 1.01
N ARG A 435 -8.25 27.69 1.96
CA ARG A 435 -9.51 28.39 2.02
C ARG A 435 -9.42 29.44 0.92
N ASN A 436 -9.93 29.11 -0.22
CA ASN A 436 -10.49 30.09 -1.15
C ASN A 436 -11.59 29.40 -1.92
N GLU A 437 -12.77 29.90 -1.66
CA GLU A 437 -14.00 29.98 -2.45
C GLU A 437 -14.26 28.87 -3.49
#